data_480e72a4ff81e198dd558b8d30a1e734
#
_entry.id   480e72a4ff81e198dd558b8d30a1e734
#
_cell.length_a   1.000
_cell.length_b   1.000
_cell.length_c   1.000
_cell.angle_alpha   90.00
_cell.angle_beta   90.00
_cell.angle_gamma   90.00
#
_symmetry.space_group_name_H-M   'P 1'
#
loop_
_entity.id
_entity.type
_entity.pdbx_description
1 polymer ?
#
loop_
_entity_poly.entity_id
_entity_poly.type
_entity_poly.pdbx_seq_one_letter_code
_entity_poly.pdbx_strand_id
1 'polypeptide(L)'
;MATMRELKGRINSVHSSQKITGAMKMISSARLRKAENKLLQAEPYRRKLWEIYAHIEKSGCEFQSPLTVKRQVKKVAIVIFASDDGLCGAFNINLYKKLVEEVQAYQKRGIREITVFPVGKKILAEVKRIKGIRLARHPEAFEKKDYMAATRELADELMEDFLKGKYDQVGVVYAHYKSMGVQIVRLRSFLPVTVEPDRKSTR
;
A
#
# COMPACT_ATOMS: atom_id res chain seq x y z
N MET A 1 -26.87 19.06 39.37
CA MET A 1 -25.77 20.00 39.06
C MET A 1 -24.45 19.29 39.44
N ALA A 2 -23.43 19.37 38.56
CA ALA A 2 -22.15 18.79 38.85
C ALA A 2 -21.48 19.53 40.03
N THR A 3 -20.89 18.79 40.96
CA THR A 3 -20.20 19.39 42.11
C THR A 3 -18.87 20.01 41.68
N MET A 4 -18.38 21.02 42.39
CA MET A 4 -17.08 21.66 42.13
C MET A 4 -15.93 20.63 42.12
N ARG A 5 -16.04 19.55 42.89
CA ARG A 5 -15.06 18.45 42.92
C ARG A 5 -15.07 17.66 41.61
N GLU A 6 -16.24 17.36 41.05
CA GLU A 6 -16.39 16.69 39.75
C GLU A 6 -15.87 17.55 38.62
N LEU A 7 -16.16 18.85 38.63
CA LEU A 7 -15.64 19.80 37.63
C LEU A 7 -14.12 19.85 37.63
N LYS A 8 -13.50 19.95 38.81
CA LYS A 8 -12.05 19.92 38.98
C LYS A 8 -11.45 18.60 38.48
N GLY A 9 -12.10 17.47 38.76
CA GLY A 9 -11.69 16.15 38.27
C GLY A 9 -11.73 16.08 36.74
N ARG A 10 -12.79 16.58 36.10
CA ARG A 10 -12.93 16.63 34.62
C ARG A 10 -11.86 17.52 33.98
N ILE A 11 -11.60 18.71 34.55
CA ILE A 11 -10.56 19.63 34.05
C ILE A 11 -9.19 18.95 34.08
N ASN A 12 -8.84 18.29 35.18
CA ASN A 12 -7.57 17.58 35.31
C ASN A 12 -7.44 16.42 34.31
N SER A 13 -8.51 15.66 34.09
CA SER A 13 -8.56 14.57 33.10
C SER A 13 -8.35 15.10 31.69
N VAL A 14 -9.05 16.18 31.31
CA VAL A 14 -8.90 16.81 29.99
C VAL A 14 -7.48 17.37 29.81
N HIS A 15 -6.92 18.00 30.84
CA HIS A 15 -5.55 18.52 30.78
C HIS A 15 -4.51 17.41 30.62
N SER A 16 -4.69 16.27 31.29
CA SER A 16 -3.83 15.10 31.12
C SER A 16 -3.96 14.53 29.69
N SER A 17 -5.18 14.39 29.18
CA SER A 17 -5.43 13.94 27.82
C SER A 17 -4.81 14.87 26.77
N GLN A 18 -4.88 16.19 26.99
CA GLN A 18 -4.26 17.19 26.12
C GLN A 18 -2.73 17.02 26.08
N LYS A 19 -2.08 16.82 27.22
CA LYS A 19 -0.62 16.59 27.29
C LYS A 19 -0.21 15.32 26.53
N ILE A 20 -0.94 14.23 26.73
CA ILE A 20 -0.68 12.95 26.06
C ILE A 20 -0.85 13.11 24.55
N THR A 21 -1.96 13.70 24.10
CA THR A 21 -2.24 13.92 22.66
C THR A 21 -1.20 14.86 22.03
N GLY A 22 -0.75 15.89 22.77
CA GLY A 22 0.32 16.79 22.35
C GLY A 22 1.64 16.05 22.11
N ALA A 23 2.02 15.17 23.05
CA ALA A 23 3.21 14.33 22.90
C ALA A 23 3.09 13.37 21.69
N MET A 24 1.95 12.70 21.55
CA MET A 24 1.68 11.83 20.38
C MET A 24 1.77 12.59 19.07
N LYS A 25 1.24 13.82 19.00
CA LYS A 25 1.35 14.70 17.83
C LYS A 25 2.81 14.98 17.47
N MET A 26 3.66 15.32 18.44
CA MET A 26 5.08 15.58 18.20
C MET A 26 5.82 14.35 17.68
N ILE A 27 5.61 13.18 18.27
CA ILE A 27 6.23 11.92 17.83
C ILE A 27 5.78 11.58 16.41
N SER A 28 4.47 11.66 16.13
CA SER A 28 3.93 11.35 14.80
C SER A 28 4.44 12.31 13.73
N SER A 29 4.54 13.61 14.04
CA SER A 29 5.09 14.60 13.13
C SER A 29 6.57 14.36 12.81
N ALA A 30 7.37 13.97 13.82
CA ALA A 30 8.77 13.63 13.60
C ALA A 30 8.93 12.37 12.72
N ARG A 31 8.11 11.35 12.93
CA ARG A 31 8.08 10.13 12.08
C ARG A 31 7.66 10.46 10.65
N LEU A 32 6.64 11.32 10.48
CA LEU A 32 6.18 11.76 9.17
C LEU A 32 7.29 12.46 8.40
N ARG A 33 7.96 13.46 8.99
CA ARG A 33 9.08 14.16 8.35
C ARG A 33 10.19 13.20 7.92
N LYS A 34 10.52 12.21 8.76
CA LYS A 34 11.51 11.19 8.40
C LYS A 34 11.07 10.35 7.20
N ALA A 35 9.79 10.00 7.11
CA ALA A 35 9.23 9.24 5.99
C ALA A 35 9.18 10.10 4.70
N GLU A 36 8.77 11.37 4.81
CA GLU A 36 8.77 12.34 3.69
C GLU A 36 10.17 12.53 3.10
N ASN A 37 11.18 12.70 3.95
CA ASN A 37 12.57 12.83 3.50
C ASN A 37 13.03 11.57 2.73
N LYS A 38 12.69 10.38 3.21
CA LYS A 38 13.01 9.13 2.48
C LYS A 38 12.31 9.07 1.12
N LEU A 39 11.05 9.49 1.05
CA LEU A 39 10.29 9.55 -0.19
C LEU A 39 10.92 10.52 -1.19
N LEU A 40 11.29 11.72 -0.74
CA LEU A 40 11.95 12.74 -1.56
C LEU A 40 13.32 12.27 -2.07
N GLN A 41 14.08 11.54 -1.25
CA GLN A 41 15.38 10.98 -1.66
C GLN A 41 15.22 9.87 -2.72
N ALA A 42 14.16 9.08 -2.67
CA ALA A 42 13.90 8.01 -3.64
C ALA A 42 13.35 8.53 -4.98
N GLU A 43 12.69 9.68 -5.00
CA GLU A 43 11.99 10.21 -6.18
C GLU A 43 12.90 10.47 -7.38
N PRO A 44 14.11 11.10 -7.25
CA PRO A 44 15.01 11.31 -8.39
C PRO A 44 15.46 9.99 -9.03
N TYR A 45 15.76 8.97 -8.20
CA TYR A 45 16.14 7.64 -8.68
C TYR A 45 15.00 6.98 -9.45
N ARG A 46 13.79 6.99 -8.89
CA ARG A 46 12.58 6.46 -9.54
C ARG A 46 12.33 7.14 -10.89
N ARG A 47 12.44 8.47 -10.94
CA ARG A 47 12.25 9.25 -12.17
C ARG A 47 13.29 8.87 -13.23
N LYS A 48 14.55 8.74 -12.87
CA LYS A 48 15.62 8.32 -13.80
C LYS A 48 15.41 6.92 -14.35
N LEU A 49 14.97 5.98 -13.54
CA LEU A 49 14.61 4.65 -14.02
C LEU A 49 13.48 4.70 -15.06
N TRP A 50 12.45 5.51 -14.81
CA TRP A 50 11.35 5.68 -15.77
C TRP A 50 11.80 6.36 -17.07
N GLU A 51 12.67 7.36 -17.01
CA GLU A 51 13.27 8.00 -18.20
C GLU A 51 14.06 6.98 -19.04
N ILE A 52 14.90 6.16 -18.41
CA ILE A 52 15.68 5.11 -19.08
C ILE A 52 14.73 4.10 -19.74
N TYR A 53 13.74 3.62 -19.00
CA TYR A 53 12.79 2.66 -19.53
C TYR A 53 12.01 3.23 -20.72
N ALA A 54 11.53 4.47 -20.64
CA ALA A 54 10.83 5.15 -21.73
C ALA A 54 11.72 5.36 -22.97
N HIS A 55 13.04 5.56 -22.80
CA HIS A 55 13.99 5.64 -23.90
C HIS A 55 14.18 4.28 -24.58
N ILE A 56 14.30 3.20 -23.83
CA ILE A 56 14.41 1.83 -24.35
C ILE A 56 13.16 1.49 -25.19
N GLU A 57 11.97 1.80 -24.69
CA GLU A 57 10.73 1.57 -25.41
C GLU A 57 10.67 2.35 -26.74
N LYS A 58 11.09 3.62 -26.72
CA LYS A 58 11.10 4.48 -27.93
C LYS A 58 12.18 4.11 -28.95
N SER A 59 13.27 3.48 -28.52
CA SER A 59 14.38 3.13 -29.40
C SER A 59 14.07 2.01 -30.40
N GLY A 60 12.87 1.43 -30.33
CA GLY A 60 12.48 0.34 -31.22
C GLY A 60 13.26 -0.97 -31.00
N CYS A 61 14.11 -1.02 -29.96
CA CYS A 61 14.75 -2.27 -29.57
C CYS A 61 13.65 -3.25 -29.13
N GLU A 62 13.61 -4.44 -29.71
CA GLU A 62 12.75 -5.54 -29.25
C GLU A 62 13.21 -6.02 -27.86
N PHE A 63 12.96 -5.17 -26.85
CA PHE A 63 13.19 -5.55 -25.47
C PHE A 63 12.03 -6.40 -24.98
N GLN A 64 12.16 -7.70 -25.16
CA GLN A 64 11.19 -8.66 -24.65
C GLN A 64 11.62 -9.15 -23.28
N SER A 65 11.16 -8.48 -22.23
CA SER A 65 11.27 -9.02 -20.89
C SER A 65 10.11 -9.97 -20.61
N PRO A 66 10.34 -11.15 -20.04
CA PRO A 66 9.26 -12.04 -19.60
C PRO A 66 8.29 -11.37 -18.62
N LEU A 67 8.73 -10.32 -17.91
CA LEU A 67 7.93 -9.54 -16.97
C LEU A 67 6.99 -8.52 -17.63
N THR A 68 7.14 -8.27 -18.95
CA THR A 68 6.27 -7.35 -19.71
C THR A 68 5.18 -8.08 -20.50
N VAL A 69 5.23 -9.40 -20.53
CA VAL A 69 4.29 -10.22 -21.32
C VAL A 69 2.87 -10.12 -20.76
N LYS A 70 1.94 -9.59 -21.55
CA LYS A 70 0.52 -9.57 -21.22
C LYS A 70 -0.09 -10.94 -21.52
N ARG A 71 -0.74 -11.53 -20.55
CA ARG A 71 -1.45 -12.81 -20.64
C ARG A 71 -2.96 -12.61 -20.48
N GLN A 72 -3.75 -13.59 -20.89
CA GLN A 72 -5.15 -13.63 -20.51
C GLN A 72 -5.27 -13.77 -19.00
N VAL A 73 -5.85 -12.78 -18.34
CA VAL A 73 -5.90 -12.72 -16.87
C VAL A 73 -6.94 -13.72 -16.35
N LYS A 74 -6.47 -14.76 -15.68
CA LYS A 74 -7.28 -15.77 -14.96
C LYS A 74 -6.96 -15.80 -13.47
N LYS A 75 -5.72 -15.51 -13.12
CA LYS A 75 -5.17 -15.58 -11.76
C LYS A 75 -4.55 -14.24 -11.40
N VAL A 76 -5.03 -13.63 -10.32
CA VAL A 76 -4.60 -12.29 -9.89
C VAL A 76 -4.03 -12.35 -8.50
N ALA A 77 -2.90 -11.69 -8.28
CA ALA A 77 -2.38 -11.36 -6.97
C ALA A 77 -2.60 -9.88 -6.66
N ILE A 78 -3.04 -9.56 -5.47
CA ILE A 78 -3.21 -8.18 -5.00
C ILE A 78 -2.45 -8.02 -3.69
N VAL A 79 -1.43 -7.17 -3.71
CA VAL A 79 -0.73 -6.74 -2.48
C VAL A 79 -1.46 -5.52 -1.93
N ILE A 80 -1.76 -5.52 -0.63
CA ILE A 80 -2.34 -4.35 0.03
C ILE A 80 -1.43 -3.89 1.16
N PHE A 81 -0.96 -2.63 1.07
CA PHE A 81 -0.16 -1.99 2.11
C PHE A 81 -1.05 -1.18 3.04
N ALA A 82 -1.08 -1.57 4.30
CA ALA A 82 -1.87 -0.93 5.36
C ALA A 82 -1.01 -0.66 6.60
N SER A 83 -1.59 -0.08 7.65
CA SER A 83 -0.86 0.23 8.87
C SER A 83 -0.79 -0.96 9.83
N ASP A 84 0.27 -0.98 10.65
CA ASP A 84 0.39 -1.88 11.78
C ASP A 84 -0.33 -1.35 13.01
N ASP A 85 -0.36 -0.02 13.17
CA ASP A 85 -0.95 0.67 14.30
C ASP A 85 -2.35 1.22 13.97
N GLY A 86 -3.15 1.45 15.01
CA GLY A 86 -4.44 2.13 14.93
C GLY A 86 -4.31 3.65 15.02
N LEU A 87 -5.41 4.31 15.37
CA LEU A 87 -5.53 5.77 15.52
C LEU A 87 -5.17 6.56 14.25
N CYS A 88 -5.43 5.97 13.09
CA CYS A 88 -5.16 6.54 11.77
C CYS A 88 -6.43 7.00 11.03
N GLY A 89 -7.51 7.26 11.76
CA GLY A 89 -8.80 7.65 11.18
C GLY A 89 -9.33 6.61 10.19
N ALA A 90 -9.78 7.04 9.04
CA ALA A 90 -10.35 6.17 8.00
C ALA A 90 -9.29 5.51 7.07
N PHE A 91 -8.00 5.63 7.37
CA PHE A 91 -6.92 5.16 6.49
C PHE A 91 -7.08 3.69 6.08
N ASN A 92 -7.16 2.78 7.04
CA ASN A 92 -7.31 1.35 6.76
C ASN A 92 -8.68 1.00 6.16
N ILE A 93 -9.73 1.72 6.57
CA ILE A 93 -11.09 1.53 6.03
C ILE A 93 -11.14 1.87 4.54
N ASN A 94 -10.49 2.95 4.13
CA ASN A 94 -10.45 3.36 2.73
C ASN A 94 -9.63 2.37 1.88
N LEU A 95 -8.53 1.85 2.39
CA LEU A 95 -7.75 0.79 1.75
C LEU A 95 -8.57 -0.49 1.59
N TYR A 96 -9.27 -0.90 2.63
CA TYR A 96 -10.14 -2.07 2.60
C TYR A 96 -11.28 -1.92 1.59
N LYS A 97 -11.98 -0.76 1.58
CA LYS A 97 -13.03 -0.47 0.60
C LYS A 97 -12.50 -0.60 -0.83
N LYS A 98 -11.32 -0.02 -1.10
CA LYS A 98 -10.69 -0.11 -2.43
C LYS A 98 -10.35 -1.55 -2.79
N LEU A 99 -9.81 -2.33 -1.86
CA LEU A 99 -9.54 -3.75 -2.10
C LEU A 99 -10.82 -4.52 -2.46
N VAL A 100 -11.90 -4.34 -1.70
CA VAL A 100 -13.19 -5.01 -1.96
C VAL A 100 -13.74 -4.62 -3.33
N GLU A 101 -13.68 -3.34 -3.68
CA GLU A 101 -14.09 -2.84 -5.00
C GLU A 101 -13.33 -3.53 -6.13
N GLU A 102 -12.00 -3.63 -6.02
CA GLU A 102 -11.16 -4.29 -7.01
C GLU A 102 -11.41 -5.79 -7.10
N VAL A 103 -11.54 -6.47 -5.96
CA VAL A 103 -11.90 -7.91 -5.92
C VAL A 103 -13.22 -8.14 -6.63
N GLN A 104 -14.25 -7.34 -6.35
CA GLN A 104 -15.54 -7.42 -7.01
C GLN A 104 -15.44 -7.15 -8.53
N ALA A 105 -14.62 -6.18 -8.92
CA ALA A 105 -14.39 -5.89 -10.34
C ALA A 105 -13.75 -7.06 -11.07
N TYR A 106 -12.78 -7.75 -10.47
CA TYR A 106 -12.19 -8.97 -11.02
C TYR A 106 -13.22 -10.12 -11.08
N GLN A 107 -13.99 -10.32 -10.03
CA GLN A 107 -15.03 -11.36 -9.98
C GLN A 107 -16.12 -11.14 -11.06
N LYS A 108 -16.54 -9.89 -11.29
CA LYS A 108 -17.48 -9.53 -12.38
C LYS A 108 -16.91 -9.84 -13.78
N ARG A 109 -15.60 -9.80 -13.94
CA ARG A 109 -14.90 -10.21 -15.18
C ARG A 109 -14.75 -11.73 -15.33
N GLY A 110 -15.27 -12.52 -14.37
CA GLY A 110 -15.16 -13.97 -14.35
C GLY A 110 -13.87 -14.51 -13.76
N ILE A 111 -13.02 -13.65 -13.19
CA ILE A 111 -11.77 -14.06 -12.54
C ILE A 111 -12.08 -14.54 -11.12
N ARG A 112 -11.83 -15.82 -10.84
CA ARG A 112 -12.13 -16.44 -9.56
C ARG A 112 -10.89 -16.73 -8.70
N GLU A 113 -9.73 -16.83 -9.32
CA GLU A 113 -8.47 -17.08 -8.62
C GLU A 113 -7.82 -15.75 -8.22
N ILE A 114 -8.22 -15.22 -7.08
CA ILE A 114 -7.71 -13.97 -6.52
C ILE A 114 -6.98 -14.26 -5.22
N THR A 115 -5.67 -13.98 -5.18
CA THR A 115 -4.84 -14.12 -3.99
C THR A 115 -4.51 -12.72 -3.44
N VAL A 116 -4.71 -12.51 -2.15
CA VAL A 116 -4.41 -11.22 -1.50
C VAL A 116 -3.25 -11.40 -0.54
N PHE A 117 -2.26 -10.52 -0.66
CA PHE A 117 -1.07 -10.40 0.18
C PHE A 117 -1.25 -9.19 1.11
N PRO A 118 -1.72 -9.37 2.34
CA PRO A 118 -1.89 -8.27 3.27
C PRO A 118 -0.55 -7.90 3.92
N VAL A 119 -0.15 -6.65 3.78
CA VAL A 119 0.99 -6.05 4.48
C VAL A 119 0.45 -5.04 5.48
N GLY A 120 0.66 -5.30 6.77
CA GLY A 120 0.13 -4.53 7.88
C GLY A 120 -0.83 -5.34 8.75
N LYS A 121 -0.62 -5.24 10.07
CA LYS A 121 -1.36 -6.06 11.06
C LYS A 121 -2.85 -5.76 11.11
N LYS A 122 -3.23 -4.49 10.92
CA LYS A 122 -4.64 -4.05 11.05
C LYS A 122 -5.52 -4.53 9.91
N ILE A 123 -4.99 -4.68 8.70
CA ILE A 123 -5.79 -5.10 7.55
C ILE A 123 -6.00 -6.61 7.49
N LEU A 124 -5.12 -7.40 8.10
CA LEU A 124 -5.14 -8.85 8.04
C LEU A 124 -6.48 -9.45 8.51
N ALA A 125 -7.02 -8.94 9.62
CA ALA A 125 -8.30 -9.41 10.17
C ALA A 125 -9.49 -9.10 9.24
N GLU A 126 -9.45 -7.95 8.58
CA GLU A 126 -10.51 -7.52 7.68
C GLU A 126 -10.47 -8.28 6.35
N VAL A 127 -9.27 -8.50 5.80
CA VAL A 127 -9.09 -9.26 4.54
C VAL A 127 -9.59 -10.70 4.68
N LYS A 128 -9.43 -11.34 5.84
CA LYS A 128 -9.96 -12.69 6.12
C LYS A 128 -11.48 -12.81 5.94
N ARG A 129 -12.22 -11.69 6.03
CA ARG A 129 -13.69 -11.65 5.90
C ARG A 129 -14.16 -11.58 4.45
N ILE A 130 -13.26 -11.31 3.50
CA ILE A 130 -13.62 -11.21 2.08
C ILE A 130 -13.83 -12.62 1.53
N LYS A 131 -15.02 -12.86 0.97
CA LYS A 131 -15.35 -14.15 0.35
C LYS A 131 -14.78 -14.26 -1.06
N GLY A 132 -14.38 -15.46 -1.44
CA GLY A 132 -13.93 -15.75 -2.81
C GLY A 132 -12.51 -15.31 -3.12
N ILE A 133 -11.69 -15.10 -2.10
CA ILE A 133 -10.26 -14.84 -2.24
C ILE A 133 -9.44 -15.92 -1.51
N ARG A 134 -8.19 -16.11 -1.96
CA ARG A 134 -7.17 -16.84 -1.21
C ARG A 134 -6.31 -15.83 -0.46
N LEU A 135 -6.11 -16.04 0.82
CA LEU A 135 -5.21 -15.23 1.63
C LEU A 135 -3.80 -15.83 1.54
N ALA A 136 -2.84 -15.02 1.09
CA ALA A 136 -1.43 -15.38 1.16
C ALA A 136 -0.89 -15.21 2.59
N ARG A 137 0.23 -15.88 2.89
CA ARG A 137 0.92 -15.72 4.16
C ARG A 137 1.45 -14.27 4.26
N HIS A 138 1.30 -13.66 5.41
CA HIS A 138 1.95 -12.39 5.71
C HIS A 138 3.46 -12.61 5.77
N PRO A 139 4.28 -11.89 4.98
CA PRO A 139 5.72 -12.08 5.01
C PRO A 139 6.30 -11.70 6.38
N GLU A 140 6.95 -12.64 7.06
CA GLU A 140 7.52 -12.45 8.40
C GLU A 140 8.58 -11.34 8.44
N ALA A 141 9.24 -11.07 7.32
CA ALA A 141 10.23 -10.00 7.20
C ALA A 141 9.68 -8.62 7.54
N PHE A 142 8.37 -8.36 7.28
CA PHE A 142 7.74 -7.10 7.69
C PHE A 142 7.60 -6.94 9.21
N GLU A 143 7.57 -8.03 9.96
CA GLU A 143 7.53 -7.99 11.43
C GLU A 143 8.85 -7.49 12.03
N LYS A 144 9.98 -7.75 11.36
CA LYS A 144 11.32 -7.33 11.77
C LYS A 144 11.59 -5.83 11.51
N LYS A 145 10.65 -5.11 10.91
CA LYS A 145 10.74 -3.67 10.56
C LYS A 145 11.87 -3.31 9.58
N ASP A 146 12.50 -4.28 8.96
CA ASP A 146 13.36 -4.05 7.79
C ASP A 146 12.50 -4.05 6.53
N TYR A 147 11.81 -2.94 6.32
CA TYR A 147 10.87 -2.80 5.21
C TYR A 147 11.53 -2.92 3.83
N MET A 148 12.82 -2.59 3.70
CA MET A 148 13.52 -2.69 2.41
C MET A 148 13.78 -4.15 2.04
N ALA A 149 14.33 -4.93 2.97
CA ALA A 149 14.56 -6.36 2.76
C ALA A 149 13.24 -7.10 2.54
N ALA A 150 12.24 -6.82 3.39
CA ALA A 150 10.92 -7.43 3.28
C ALA A 150 10.20 -7.13 1.95
N THR A 151 10.34 -5.88 1.46
CA THR A 151 9.73 -5.50 0.18
C THR A 151 10.44 -6.16 -0.99
N ARG A 152 11.77 -6.30 -0.92
CA ARG A 152 12.55 -7.01 -1.93
C ARG A 152 12.16 -8.49 -1.99
N GLU A 153 12.13 -9.17 -0.84
CA GLU A 153 11.73 -10.58 -0.75
C GLU A 153 10.33 -10.81 -1.34
N LEU A 154 9.36 -9.98 -0.97
CA LEU A 154 8.00 -10.06 -1.54
C LEU A 154 7.97 -9.78 -3.05
N ALA A 155 8.76 -8.81 -3.53
CA ALA A 155 8.83 -8.50 -4.95
C ALA A 155 9.44 -9.65 -5.74
N ASP A 156 10.53 -10.25 -5.24
CA ASP A 156 11.20 -11.39 -5.86
C ASP A 156 10.27 -12.61 -5.91
N GLU A 157 9.55 -12.91 -4.81
CA GLU A 157 8.53 -13.98 -4.77
C GLU A 157 7.44 -13.76 -5.84
N LEU A 158 6.89 -12.55 -5.92
CA LEU A 158 5.84 -12.23 -6.88
C LEU A 158 6.32 -12.26 -8.33
N MET A 159 7.56 -11.84 -8.60
CA MET A 159 8.17 -11.94 -9.93
C MET A 159 8.39 -13.40 -10.34
N GLU A 160 8.91 -14.24 -9.45
CA GLU A 160 9.06 -15.67 -9.70
C GLU A 160 7.70 -16.35 -9.94
N ASP A 161 6.72 -16.08 -9.10
CA ASP A 161 5.38 -16.64 -9.22
C ASP A 161 4.69 -16.20 -10.53
N PHE A 162 4.93 -14.96 -10.98
CA PHE A 162 4.47 -14.47 -12.27
C PHE A 162 5.15 -15.21 -13.44
N LEU A 163 6.47 -15.39 -13.38
CA LEU A 163 7.24 -16.12 -14.41
C LEU A 163 6.80 -17.58 -14.51
N LYS A 164 6.52 -18.22 -13.37
CA LYS A 164 6.00 -19.61 -13.30
C LYS A 164 4.53 -19.73 -13.71
N GLY A 165 3.83 -18.62 -14.03
CA GLY A 165 2.41 -18.64 -14.43
C GLY A 165 1.44 -18.92 -13.28
N LYS A 166 1.87 -18.73 -12.03
CA LYS A 166 0.99 -18.81 -10.86
C LYS A 166 0.04 -17.61 -10.79
N TYR A 167 0.51 -16.45 -11.27
CA TYR A 167 -0.29 -15.24 -11.44
C TYR A 167 -0.10 -14.68 -12.84
N ASP A 168 -1.19 -14.16 -13.43
CA ASP A 168 -1.19 -13.49 -14.73
C ASP A 168 -1.11 -11.97 -14.57
N GLN A 169 -1.51 -11.49 -13.42
CA GLN A 169 -1.45 -10.06 -13.06
C GLN A 169 -1.17 -9.90 -11.57
N VAL A 170 -0.34 -8.93 -11.24
CA VAL A 170 -0.07 -8.51 -9.85
C VAL A 170 -0.38 -7.04 -9.71
N GLY A 171 -1.28 -6.70 -8.80
CA GLY A 171 -1.64 -5.32 -8.47
C GLY A 171 -1.23 -4.94 -7.05
N VAL A 172 -1.01 -3.66 -6.82
CA VAL A 172 -0.65 -3.11 -5.50
C VAL A 172 -1.66 -2.05 -5.10
N VAL A 173 -2.37 -2.28 -4.00
CA VAL A 173 -3.27 -1.31 -3.36
C VAL A 173 -2.51 -0.58 -2.25
N TYR A 174 -2.45 0.73 -2.35
CA TYR A 174 -1.74 1.56 -1.39
C TYR A 174 -2.34 2.97 -1.32
N ALA A 175 -2.04 3.68 -0.24
CA ALA A 175 -2.37 5.08 -0.10
C ALA A 175 -1.23 5.96 -0.64
N HIS A 176 -1.46 6.59 -1.78
CA HIS A 176 -0.52 7.55 -2.35
C HIS A 176 -0.51 8.82 -1.51
N TYR A 177 0.66 9.17 -0.97
CA TYR A 177 0.86 10.38 -0.20
C TYR A 177 0.87 11.61 -1.13
N LYS A 178 -0.05 12.52 -0.93
CA LYS A 178 -0.09 13.81 -1.61
C LYS A 178 0.33 14.96 -0.67
N SER A 179 -0.17 14.93 0.55
CA SER A 179 0.18 15.86 1.62
C SER A 179 -0.17 15.25 2.98
N MET A 180 0.21 15.91 4.06
CA MET A 180 -0.09 15.48 5.42
C MET A 180 -1.59 15.21 5.67
N GLY A 181 -2.48 15.97 5.04
CA GLY A 181 -3.93 15.82 5.19
C GLY A 181 -4.60 15.02 4.08
N VAL A 182 -3.89 14.67 3.00
CA VAL A 182 -4.50 14.05 1.81
C VAL A 182 -3.71 12.83 1.36
N GLN A 183 -4.36 11.68 1.46
CA GLN A 183 -3.87 10.43 0.89
C GLN A 183 -4.92 9.92 -0.11
N ILE A 184 -4.44 9.45 -1.25
CA ILE A 184 -5.30 8.93 -2.33
C ILE A 184 -5.06 7.43 -2.45
N VAL A 185 -6.08 6.63 -2.14
CA VAL A 185 -5.98 5.18 -2.29
C VAL A 185 -6.02 4.83 -3.77
N ARG A 186 -5.04 4.04 -4.23
CA ARG A 186 -4.89 3.64 -5.62
C ARG A 186 -4.58 2.15 -5.73
N LEU A 187 -5.04 1.53 -6.81
CA LEU A 187 -4.50 0.27 -7.32
C LEU A 187 -3.53 0.62 -8.45
N ARG A 188 -2.31 0.10 -8.42
CA ARG A 188 -1.36 0.14 -9.54
C ARG A 188 -1.00 -1.27 -9.98
N SER A 189 -0.82 -1.47 -11.28
CA SER A 189 -0.24 -2.70 -11.79
C SER A 189 1.23 -2.76 -11.39
N PHE A 190 1.65 -3.90 -10.84
CA PHE A 190 3.03 -4.23 -10.59
C PHE A 190 3.56 -5.14 -11.69
N LEU A 191 2.79 -6.19 -12.04
CA LEU A 191 3.09 -7.11 -13.14
C LEU A 191 1.81 -7.36 -13.96
N PRO A 192 1.93 -7.47 -15.30
CA PRO A 192 3.12 -7.20 -16.09
C PRO A 192 3.57 -5.75 -15.98
N VAL A 193 4.87 -5.51 -16.14
CA VAL A 193 5.42 -4.14 -16.17
C VAL A 193 4.85 -3.43 -17.40
N THR A 194 4.14 -2.34 -17.17
CA THR A 194 3.59 -1.49 -18.23
C THR A 194 4.18 -0.10 -18.08
N VAL A 195 4.59 0.49 -19.22
CA VAL A 195 4.94 1.91 -19.26
C VAL A 195 3.64 2.70 -19.21
N GLU A 196 3.12 2.96 -18.03
CA GLU A 196 2.19 4.06 -17.90
C GLU A 196 3.03 5.34 -17.84
N PRO A 197 2.93 6.25 -18.82
CA PRO A 197 3.47 7.58 -18.64
C PRO A 197 2.84 8.11 -17.35
N ASP A 198 3.71 8.48 -16.40
CA ASP A 198 3.25 9.10 -15.14
C ASP A 198 2.40 10.30 -15.57
N ARG A 199 1.08 10.11 -15.63
CA ARG A 199 0.17 11.20 -15.92
C ARG A 199 0.40 12.19 -14.81
N LYS A 200 1.27 13.18 -15.14
CA LYS A 200 1.59 14.40 -14.41
C LYS A 200 0.97 14.40 -13.02
N SER A 201 1.82 14.21 -12.00
CA SER A 201 1.44 14.65 -10.67
C SER A 201 1.09 16.13 -10.84
N THR A 202 -0.17 16.39 -11.10
CA THR A 202 -0.71 17.72 -11.22
C THR A 202 -0.42 18.38 -9.87
N ARG A 203 0.37 19.45 -9.95
CA ARG A 203 0.76 20.35 -8.88
C ARG A 203 -0.41 20.66 -7.94
#